data_3455a38c10bb6dc4674a79dedec9dba3
#
_entry.id   3455a38c10bb6dc4674a79dedec9dba3
#
_cell.length_a   1.000
_cell.length_b   1.000
_cell.length_c   1.000
_cell.angle_alpha   90.00
_cell.angle_beta   90.00
_cell.angle_gamma   90.00
#
_symmetry.space_group_name_H-M   'P 1'
#
loop_
_entity.id
_entity.type
_entity.pdbx_description
1 polymer ?
#
loop_
_entity_poly.entity_id
_entity_poly.type
_entity_poly.pdbx_seq_one_letter_code
_entity_poly.pdbx_strand_id
1 'polypeptide(L)'
;MSQTINILFLAAEAEPFVKVGGLGDVAGTLPRALRALSNDELTVDVRLVLPMHTVIKQEGLKPVGIYSIPRGKSEVQVEAFEGVLDGMPVYFINGDPIRAS
;
A
#
# COMPACT_ATOMS: atom_id res chain seq x y z
N MET A 1 -2.68 10.82 -28.01
CA MET A 1 -1.63 10.47 -27.06
C MET A 1 -2.22 9.98 -25.77
N SER A 2 -1.70 8.87 -25.25
CA SER A 2 -2.14 8.35 -23.98
C SER A 2 -1.51 9.15 -22.83
N GLN A 3 -2.26 9.33 -21.76
CA GLN A 3 -1.79 9.95 -20.53
C GLN A 3 -1.81 8.94 -19.41
N THR A 4 -0.92 9.10 -18.44
CA THR A 4 -0.88 8.26 -17.26
C THR A 4 -1.05 9.13 -16.02
N ILE A 5 -2.00 8.76 -15.16
CA ILE A 5 -2.16 9.38 -13.86
C ILE A 5 -1.67 8.35 -12.82
N ASN A 6 -0.73 8.78 -11.99
CA ASN A 6 -0.19 7.95 -10.92
C ASN A 6 -0.81 8.37 -9.60
N ILE A 7 -1.48 7.42 -8.94
CA ILE A 7 -2.14 7.64 -7.66
C ILE A 7 -1.52 6.72 -6.62
N LEU A 8 -1.04 7.29 -5.53
CA LEU A 8 -0.59 6.54 -4.37
C LEU A 8 -1.64 6.68 -3.28
N PHE A 9 -2.33 5.58 -2.99
CA PHE A 9 -3.42 5.56 -2.03
C PHE A 9 -2.89 5.03 -0.70
N LEU A 10 -2.84 5.91 0.30
CA LEU A 10 -2.34 5.54 1.63
C LEU A 10 -3.52 5.34 2.57
N ALA A 11 -3.56 4.21 3.25
CA ALA A 11 -4.62 3.88 4.18
C ALA A 11 -4.07 3.11 5.38
N ALA A 12 -4.76 3.22 6.52
CA ALA A 12 -4.39 2.47 7.71
C ALA A 12 -4.86 1.02 7.63
N GLU A 13 -5.89 0.75 6.85
CA GLU A 13 -6.45 -0.59 6.67
C GLU A 13 -7.04 -0.74 5.28
N ALA A 14 -7.13 -1.97 4.78
CA ALA A 14 -7.81 -2.30 3.52
C ALA A 14 -8.12 -3.79 3.48
N GLU A 15 -9.36 -4.15 3.11
CA GLU A 15 -9.68 -5.55 2.83
C GLU A 15 -8.95 -6.01 1.58
N PRO A 16 -8.50 -7.25 1.50
CA PRO A 16 -8.65 -8.33 2.47
C PRO A 16 -7.51 -8.41 3.50
N PHE A 17 -6.58 -7.48 3.51
CA PHE A 17 -5.36 -7.59 4.33
C PHE A 17 -5.63 -7.33 5.80
N VAL A 18 -6.27 -6.22 6.11
CA VAL A 18 -6.65 -5.88 7.48
C VAL A 18 -7.88 -5.00 7.43
N LYS A 19 -8.87 -5.34 8.24
CA LYS A 19 -10.10 -4.55 8.33
C LYS A 19 -10.54 -4.47 9.78
N VAL A 20 -10.66 -3.23 10.28
CA VAL A 20 -11.14 -2.94 11.61
C VAL A 20 -12.47 -2.18 11.55
N GLY A 21 -12.65 -1.34 10.53
CA GLY A 21 -13.85 -0.53 10.37
C GLY A 21 -14.16 -0.21 8.92
N GLY A 22 -14.96 0.83 8.70
CA GLY A 22 -15.44 1.21 7.37
C GLY A 22 -14.34 1.65 6.41
N LEU A 23 -13.21 2.15 6.92
CA LEU A 23 -12.10 2.53 6.06
C LEU A 23 -11.54 1.32 5.30
N GLY A 24 -11.53 0.14 5.93
CA GLY A 24 -11.06 -1.08 5.28
C GLY A 24 -11.85 -1.44 4.05
N ASP A 25 -13.17 -1.24 4.09
CA ASP A 25 -14.04 -1.48 2.93
C ASP A 25 -13.71 -0.53 1.79
N VAL A 26 -13.59 0.76 2.08
CA VAL A 26 -13.30 1.79 1.08
C VAL A 26 -11.91 1.60 0.48
N ALA A 27 -10.90 1.43 1.31
CA ALA A 27 -9.53 1.26 0.84
C ALA A 27 -9.33 -0.08 0.12
N GLY A 28 -10.16 -1.07 0.39
CA GLY A 28 -10.14 -2.34 -0.33
C GLY A 28 -10.82 -2.30 -1.69
N THR A 29 -11.68 -1.31 -1.96
CA THR A 29 -12.47 -1.25 -3.18
C THR A 29 -12.20 -0.03 -4.05
N LEU A 30 -12.07 1.16 -3.45
CA LEU A 30 -11.92 2.41 -4.22
C LEU A 30 -10.69 2.44 -5.11
N PRO A 31 -9.49 2.04 -4.63
CA PRO A 31 -8.32 2.06 -5.52
C PRO A 31 -8.49 1.21 -6.76
N ARG A 32 -9.09 0.03 -6.63
CA ARG A 32 -9.36 -0.85 -7.78
C ARG A 32 -10.39 -0.25 -8.72
N ALA A 33 -11.41 0.41 -8.16
CA ALA A 33 -12.41 1.10 -8.98
C ALA A 33 -11.77 2.24 -9.77
N LEU A 34 -10.82 2.96 -9.18
CA LEU A 34 -10.09 4.02 -9.88
C LEU A 34 -9.26 3.46 -11.04
N ARG A 35 -8.60 2.31 -10.83
CA ARG A 35 -7.83 1.67 -11.90
C ARG A 35 -8.73 1.26 -13.06
N ALA A 36 -9.96 0.85 -12.76
CA ALA A 36 -10.92 0.42 -13.79
C ALA A 36 -11.36 1.57 -14.70
N LEU A 37 -11.07 2.82 -14.35
CA LEU A 37 -11.35 3.96 -15.20
C LEU A 37 -10.36 4.10 -16.35
N SER A 38 -9.30 3.29 -16.39
CA SER A 38 -8.32 3.31 -17.48
C SER A 38 -8.99 2.98 -18.81
N ASN A 39 -8.56 3.67 -19.86
CA ASN A 39 -9.02 3.42 -21.22
C ASN A 39 -7.87 3.67 -22.20
N ASP A 40 -8.15 3.72 -23.51
CA ASP A 40 -7.12 3.87 -24.53
C ASP A 40 -6.35 5.19 -24.44
N GLU A 41 -6.97 6.22 -23.88
CA GLU A 41 -6.37 7.54 -23.79
C GLU A 41 -5.81 7.84 -22.40
N LEU A 42 -6.28 7.13 -21.36
CA LEU A 42 -5.92 7.40 -19.98
C LEU A 42 -5.60 6.11 -19.25
N THR A 43 -4.41 6.06 -18.69
CA THR A 43 -4.02 4.98 -17.77
C THR A 43 -4.05 5.54 -16.35
N VAL A 44 -4.82 4.88 -15.47
CA VAL A 44 -4.87 5.24 -14.06
C VAL A 44 -4.08 4.17 -13.30
N ASP A 45 -2.84 4.51 -12.93
CA ASP A 45 -1.97 3.62 -12.17
C ASP A 45 -2.15 3.93 -10.70
N VAL A 46 -2.85 3.04 -10.00
CA VAL A 46 -3.13 3.19 -8.57
C VAL A 46 -2.35 2.14 -7.82
N ARG A 47 -1.68 2.56 -6.77
CA ARG A 47 -0.97 1.67 -5.85
C ARG A 47 -1.42 1.96 -4.43
N LEU A 48 -1.57 0.90 -3.65
CA LEU A 48 -2.04 0.99 -2.27
C LEU A 48 -0.86 0.83 -1.32
N VAL A 49 -0.81 1.64 -0.28
CA VAL A 49 0.22 1.55 0.77
C VAL A 49 -0.45 1.37 2.10
N LEU A 50 -0.05 0.34 2.82
CA LEU A 50 -0.57 -0.02 4.13
C LEU A 50 0.55 -0.18 5.14
N PRO A 51 0.33 0.14 6.42
CA PRO A 51 1.22 -0.30 7.48
C PRO A 51 1.23 -1.83 7.56
N MET A 52 2.39 -2.42 7.88
CA MET A 52 2.49 -3.87 8.08
C MET A 52 1.97 -4.22 9.47
N HIS A 53 0.66 -4.42 9.58
CA HIS A 53 0.06 -4.90 10.83
C HIS A 53 0.44 -6.35 11.09
N THR A 54 0.47 -6.74 12.37
CA THR A 54 0.84 -8.10 12.75
C THR A 54 -0.11 -9.17 12.20
N VAL A 55 -1.36 -8.78 11.90
CA VAL A 55 -2.34 -9.70 11.32
C VAL A 55 -2.10 -9.99 9.85
N ILE A 56 -1.25 -9.20 9.18
CA ILE A 56 -0.96 -9.39 7.76
C ILE A 56 0.09 -10.49 7.62
N LYS A 57 -0.23 -11.50 6.80
CA LYS A 57 0.69 -12.61 6.57
C LYS A 57 1.78 -12.17 5.60
N GLN A 58 3.04 -12.36 6.01
CA GLN A 58 4.18 -12.02 5.17
C GLN A 58 4.43 -13.03 4.05
N GLU A 59 3.82 -14.21 4.15
CA GLU A 59 3.98 -15.24 3.12
C GLU A 59 3.48 -14.73 1.77
N GLY A 60 4.29 -14.91 0.74
CA GLY A 60 3.95 -14.47 -0.59
C GLY A 60 4.24 -13.00 -0.87
N LEU A 61 4.67 -12.22 0.14
CA LEU A 61 5.08 -10.85 -0.07
C LEU A 61 6.55 -10.79 -0.49
N LYS A 62 6.84 -9.89 -1.42
CA LYS A 62 8.19 -9.72 -1.95
C LYS A 62 8.86 -8.55 -1.23
N PRO A 63 10.06 -8.75 -0.63
CA PRO A 63 10.79 -7.63 -0.05
C PRO A 63 11.19 -6.63 -1.14
N VAL A 64 10.94 -5.35 -0.89
CA VAL A 64 11.31 -4.27 -1.82
C VAL A 64 12.63 -3.65 -1.39
N GLY A 65 12.79 -3.37 -0.09
CA GLY A 65 14.00 -2.78 0.41
C GLY A 65 13.89 -2.35 1.86
N ILE A 66 15.03 -1.91 2.38
CA ILE A 66 15.14 -1.34 3.72
C ILE A 66 15.64 0.09 3.55
N TYR A 67 14.97 1.04 4.18
CA TYR A 67 15.25 2.45 4.03
C TYR A 67 15.48 3.10 5.39
N SER A 68 16.40 4.05 5.45
CA SER A 68 16.63 4.87 6.63
C SER A 68 15.93 6.21 6.43
N ILE A 69 15.08 6.58 7.38
CA ILE A 69 14.33 7.83 7.33
C ILE A 69 14.77 8.71 8.48
N PRO A 70 15.20 9.96 8.22
CA PRO A 70 15.57 10.89 9.29
C PRO A 70 14.37 11.18 10.20
N ARG A 71 14.62 11.15 11.50
CA ARG A 71 13.61 11.50 12.50
C ARG A 71 14.28 12.30 13.60
N GLY A 72 14.23 13.63 13.49
CA GLY A 72 14.94 14.51 14.40
C GLY A 72 16.45 14.28 14.31
N LYS A 73 17.08 13.92 15.42
CA LYS A 73 18.52 13.64 15.48
C LYS A 73 18.85 12.16 15.27
N SER A 74 17.85 11.32 15.05
CA SER A 74 18.03 9.89 14.86
C SER A 74 17.49 9.46 13.51
N GLU A 75 17.67 8.18 13.18
CA GLU A 75 17.14 7.57 11.98
C GLU A 75 16.25 6.41 12.36
N VAL A 76 15.19 6.21 11.56
CA VAL A 76 14.30 5.07 11.72
C VAL A 76 14.47 4.20 10.48
N GLN A 77 14.65 2.91 10.69
CA GLN A 77 14.68 1.96 9.58
C GLN A 77 13.29 1.48 9.26
N VAL A 78 12.99 1.45 7.96
CA VAL A 78 11.69 1.07 7.44
C VAL A 78 11.91 -0.03 6.42
N GLU A 79 11.12 -1.10 6.52
CA GLU A 79 11.12 -2.19 5.55
C GLU A 79 9.87 -2.10 4.70
N ALA A 80 10.02 -2.30 3.40
CA ALA A 80 8.90 -2.30 2.46
C ALA A 80 8.76 -3.66 1.81
N PHE A 81 7.51 -4.13 1.72
CA PHE A 81 7.16 -5.37 1.04
C PHE A 81 6.10 -5.09 -0.01
N GLU A 82 6.07 -5.89 -1.04
CA GLU A 82 5.11 -5.75 -2.13
C GLU A 82 4.25 -6.99 -2.27
N GLY A 83 2.95 -6.77 -2.39
CA GLY A 83 1.97 -7.79 -2.75
C GLY A 83 1.13 -7.30 -3.91
N VAL A 84 0.10 -8.07 -4.25
CA VAL A 84 -0.79 -7.76 -5.37
C VAL A 84 -2.23 -8.04 -4.94
N LEU A 85 -3.11 -7.14 -5.30
CA LEU A 85 -4.56 -7.32 -5.13
C LEU A 85 -5.23 -7.06 -6.48
N ASP A 86 -5.71 -8.12 -7.13
CA ASP A 86 -6.35 -8.06 -8.45
C ASP A 86 -5.52 -7.26 -9.46
N GLY A 87 -4.22 -7.56 -9.52
CA GLY A 87 -3.30 -6.89 -10.42
C GLY A 87 -2.79 -5.53 -9.95
N MET A 88 -3.31 -5.00 -8.86
CA MET A 88 -2.88 -3.72 -8.29
C MET A 88 -1.73 -3.94 -7.31
N PRO A 89 -0.59 -3.24 -7.47
CA PRO A 89 0.48 -3.33 -6.47
C PRO A 89 0.05 -2.78 -5.12
N VAL A 90 0.39 -3.52 -4.07
CA VAL A 90 0.15 -3.10 -2.69
C VAL A 90 1.46 -3.15 -1.94
N TYR A 91 1.83 -2.05 -1.29
CA TYR A 91 3.05 -1.97 -0.51
C TYR A 91 2.73 -1.98 0.97
N PHE A 92 3.51 -2.73 1.72
CA PHE A 92 3.37 -2.83 3.17
C PHE A 92 4.63 -2.26 3.81
N ILE A 93 4.44 -1.31 4.72
CA ILE A 93 5.56 -0.61 5.35
C ILE A 93 5.65 -1.03 6.81
N ASN A 94 6.80 -1.54 7.21
CA ASN A 94 7.09 -1.97 8.57
C ASN A 94 8.21 -1.12 9.16
N GLY A 95 8.10 -0.79 10.44
CA GLY A 95 9.08 0.03 11.15
C GLY A 95 8.47 0.55 12.45
N ASP A 96 9.25 1.27 13.26
CA ASP A 96 8.72 1.91 14.46
C ASP A 96 7.85 3.13 14.06
N PRO A 97 6.70 3.35 14.69
CA PRO A 97 6.07 2.56 15.76
C PRO A 97 5.21 1.40 15.27
N ILE A 98 5.13 1.15 13.96
CA ILE A 98 4.25 0.12 13.38
C ILE A 98 4.60 -1.26 13.93
N ARG A 99 5.90 -1.52 14.09
CA ARG A 99 6.40 -2.81 14.57
C ARG A 99 5.91 -3.15 15.98
N ALA A 100 5.55 -2.15 16.75
CA ALA A 100 5.08 -2.31 18.13
C ALA A 100 3.56 -2.53 18.23
N SER A 101 2.83 -2.42 17.13
CA SER A 101 1.38 -2.56 17.15
C SER A 101 0.90 -3.98 16.88
#